data_e065137af167ceb2c1d0af38b68beba1
#
_entry.id   e065137af167ceb2c1d0af38b68beba1
#
_cell.length_a   1.000
_cell.length_b   1.000
_cell.length_c   1.000
_cell.angle_alpha   90.00
_cell.angle_beta   90.00
_cell.angle_gamma   90.00
#
_symmetry.space_group_name_H-M   'P 1'
#
loop_
_entity.id
_entity.type
_entity.pdbx_description
1 polymer ?
#
loop_
_entity_poly.entity_id
_entity_poly.type
_entity_poly.pdbx_seq_one_letter_code
_entity_poly.pdbx_strand_id
1 'polypeptide(L)'
;MKSEQINRFLDVLNEYHSLGIAEQIDYQKFYLYSLITHSTAIEGSTVTEVENQLLFDDGITAKGRSLQEQMMNLDLKAAYEHSMQLARKHADFSVEMLKALSALVMKNTGSQYNTPQGSFDASRGDLRLLGVTAGTGGQSYMNFQKVPAKLAEFCQLTNERRRQLMDTDDLMEQYLLSFD
;
A
#
# COMPACT_ATOMS: atom_id res chain seq x y z
N MET A 1 -34.73 -0.08 0.64
CA MET A 1 -33.61 -1.03 0.48
C MET A 1 -32.26 -0.44 0.93
N LYS A 2 -31.75 0.65 0.32
CA LYS A 2 -30.49 1.29 0.78
C LYS A 2 -30.53 1.75 2.25
N SER A 3 -31.60 2.43 2.68
CA SER A 3 -31.75 2.94 4.06
C SER A 3 -31.78 1.83 5.12
N GLU A 4 -32.40 0.70 4.84
CA GLU A 4 -32.51 -0.44 5.76
C GLU A 4 -31.15 -1.15 5.96
N GLN A 5 -30.36 -1.26 4.89
CA GLN A 5 -29.00 -1.81 4.97
C GLN A 5 -28.06 -0.90 5.75
N ILE A 6 -28.19 0.41 5.59
CA ILE A 6 -27.41 1.40 6.34
C ILE A 6 -27.76 1.32 7.83
N ASN A 7 -29.04 1.30 8.17
CA ASN A 7 -29.47 1.19 9.57
C ASN A 7 -28.94 -0.10 10.20
N ARG A 8 -29.03 -1.22 9.50
CA ARG A 8 -28.49 -2.49 9.98
C ARG A 8 -26.98 -2.46 10.21
N PHE A 9 -26.23 -1.80 9.30
CA PHE A 9 -24.79 -1.61 9.46
C PHE A 9 -24.48 -0.75 10.71
N LEU A 10 -25.18 0.36 10.88
CA LEU A 10 -25.01 1.24 12.04
C LEU A 10 -25.35 0.53 13.35
N ASP A 11 -26.39 -0.30 13.36
CA ASP A 11 -26.75 -1.10 14.54
C ASP A 11 -25.63 -2.07 14.91
N VAL A 12 -25.08 -2.80 13.94
CA VAL A 12 -23.93 -3.72 14.15
C VAL A 12 -22.70 -2.96 14.62
N LEU A 13 -22.42 -1.79 14.03
CA LEU A 13 -21.29 -0.94 14.43
C LEU A 13 -21.44 -0.44 15.87
N ASN A 14 -22.64 -0.01 16.26
CA ASN A 14 -22.93 0.42 17.62
C ASN A 14 -22.80 -0.73 18.61
N GLU A 15 -23.30 -1.91 18.26
CA GLU A 15 -23.13 -3.12 19.08
C GLU A 15 -21.65 -3.46 19.25
N TYR A 16 -20.86 -3.46 18.19
CA TYR A 16 -19.42 -3.68 18.22
C TYR A 16 -18.71 -2.71 19.16
N HIS A 17 -19.03 -1.41 19.09
CA HIS A 17 -18.46 -0.42 20.00
C HIS A 17 -18.89 -0.65 21.46
N SER A 18 -20.15 -1.07 21.68
CA SER A 18 -20.66 -1.33 23.03
C SER A 18 -19.98 -2.53 23.72
N LEU A 19 -19.44 -3.45 22.95
CA LEU A 19 -18.71 -4.63 23.46
C LEU A 19 -17.30 -4.30 23.96
N GLY A 20 -16.77 -3.10 23.69
CA GLY A 20 -15.43 -2.69 24.10
C GLY A 20 -14.30 -3.54 23.50
N ILE A 21 -14.57 -4.30 22.44
CA ILE A 21 -13.59 -5.21 21.81
C ILE A 21 -12.46 -4.39 21.16
N ALA A 22 -12.81 -3.25 20.57
CA ALA A 22 -11.86 -2.35 19.92
C ALA A 22 -10.78 -1.80 20.88
N GLU A 23 -11.09 -1.73 22.18
CA GLU A 23 -10.19 -1.24 23.22
C GLU A 23 -9.21 -2.31 23.72
N GLN A 24 -9.50 -3.59 23.45
CA GLN A 24 -8.72 -4.74 23.95
C GLN A 24 -7.67 -5.22 22.96
N ILE A 25 -7.84 -4.91 21.69
CA ILE A 25 -6.97 -5.37 20.60
C ILE A 25 -6.52 -4.16 19.79
N ASP A 26 -5.22 -4.01 19.61
CA ASP A 26 -4.66 -3.06 18.63
C ASP A 26 -4.90 -3.60 17.21
N TYR A 27 -6.13 -3.40 16.72
CA TYR A 27 -6.52 -3.84 15.38
C TYR A 27 -5.67 -3.20 14.29
N GLN A 28 -5.24 -1.93 14.46
CA GLN A 28 -4.41 -1.27 13.46
C GLN A 28 -3.06 -1.98 13.31
N LYS A 29 -2.45 -2.33 14.43
CA LYS A 29 -1.20 -3.09 14.45
C LYS A 29 -1.38 -4.50 13.88
N PHE A 30 -2.44 -5.21 14.30
CA PHE A 30 -2.75 -6.55 13.83
C PHE A 30 -2.95 -6.58 12.32
N TYR A 31 -3.82 -5.74 11.78
CA TYR A 31 -4.07 -5.69 10.34
C TYR A 31 -2.85 -5.23 9.55
N LEU A 32 -2.06 -4.28 10.07
CA LEU A 32 -0.85 -3.84 9.41
C LEU A 32 0.16 -4.98 9.26
N TYR A 33 0.37 -5.76 10.31
CA TYR A 33 1.34 -6.86 10.29
C TYR A 33 0.89 -8.00 9.38
N SER A 34 -0.38 -8.36 9.44
CA SER A 34 -0.98 -9.32 8.53
C SER A 34 -0.89 -8.87 7.07
N LEU A 35 -1.25 -7.63 6.77
CA LEU A 35 -1.19 -7.06 5.42
C LEU A 35 0.25 -7.08 4.87
N ILE A 36 1.24 -6.69 5.67
CA ILE A 36 2.65 -6.71 5.26
C ILE A 36 3.08 -8.15 4.97
N THR A 37 2.78 -9.08 5.87
CA THR A 37 3.17 -10.49 5.72
C THR A 37 2.59 -11.10 4.45
N HIS A 38 1.31 -10.90 4.20
CA HIS A 38 0.66 -11.45 3.01
C HIS A 38 1.12 -10.75 1.73
N SER A 39 1.35 -9.45 1.75
CA SER A 39 1.84 -8.72 0.58
C SER A 39 3.26 -9.17 0.20
N THR A 40 4.15 -9.33 1.17
CA THR A 40 5.53 -9.80 0.89
C THR A 40 5.57 -11.28 0.52
N ALA A 41 4.63 -12.11 1.00
CA ALA A 41 4.50 -13.51 0.61
C ALA A 41 4.19 -13.67 -0.90
N ILE A 42 3.42 -12.75 -1.49
CA ILE A 42 3.18 -12.72 -2.95
C ILE A 42 4.49 -12.53 -3.72
N GLU A 43 5.43 -11.78 -3.16
CA GLU A 43 6.76 -11.52 -3.71
C GLU A 43 7.80 -12.60 -3.31
N GLY A 44 7.37 -13.68 -2.67
CA GLY A 44 8.18 -14.83 -2.33
C GLY A 44 8.80 -14.82 -0.93
N SER A 45 8.42 -13.90 -0.05
CA SER A 45 8.83 -13.94 1.35
C SER A 45 8.21 -15.15 2.06
N THR A 46 8.98 -15.81 2.88
CA THR A 46 8.55 -16.93 3.71
C THR A 46 8.45 -16.57 5.20
N VAL A 47 8.66 -15.28 5.53
CA VAL A 47 8.52 -14.75 6.90
C VAL A 47 7.06 -14.84 7.34
N THR A 48 6.81 -15.43 8.51
CA THR A 48 5.47 -15.59 9.08
C THR A 48 5.01 -14.36 9.84
N GLU A 49 3.70 -14.25 10.14
CA GLU A 49 3.16 -13.14 10.95
C GLU A 49 3.82 -13.05 12.33
N VAL A 50 4.06 -14.18 12.99
CA VAL A 50 4.73 -14.22 14.30
C VAL A 50 6.18 -13.74 14.20
N GLU A 51 6.90 -14.17 13.15
CA GLU A 51 8.27 -13.70 12.91
C GLU A 51 8.32 -12.20 12.59
N ASN A 52 7.35 -11.69 11.83
CA ASN A 52 7.21 -10.26 11.56
C ASN A 52 6.85 -9.47 12.83
N GLN A 53 5.99 -10.01 13.69
CA GLN A 53 5.69 -9.37 14.96
C GLN A 53 6.95 -9.21 15.81
N LEU A 54 7.75 -10.26 15.97
CA LEU A 54 9.02 -10.21 16.70
C LEU A 54 10.03 -9.24 16.07
N LEU A 55 10.09 -9.23 14.73
CA LEU A 55 10.97 -8.33 14.00
C LEU A 55 10.57 -6.86 14.18
N PHE A 56 9.27 -6.57 14.14
CA PHE A 56 8.76 -5.20 14.18
C PHE A 56 8.69 -4.62 15.59
N ASP A 57 8.40 -5.45 16.59
CA ASP A 57 8.24 -5.02 17.98
C ASP A 57 9.55 -5.05 18.76
N ASP A 58 10.32 -6.11 18.60
CA ASP A 58 11.49 -6.41 19.43
C ASP A 58 12.81 -6.32 18.67
N GLY A 59 12.77 -6.15 17.34
CA GLY A 59 13.96 -6.18 16.48
C GLY A 59 14.60 -7.56 16.35
N ILE A 60 13.86 -8.62 16.71
CA ILE A 60 14.37 -10.00 16.66
C ILE A 60 14.25 -10.51 15.23
N THR A 61 15.38 -10.84 14.62
CA THR A 61 15.45 -11.38 13.26
C THR A 61 14.99 -12.83 13.20
N ALA A 62 14.22 -13.17 12.17
CA ALA A 62 13.71 -14.53 11.97
C ALA A 62 14.85 -15.48 11.57
N LYS A 63 15.06 -16.53 12.37
CA LYS A 63 16.12 -17.53 12.13
C LYS A 63 15.79 -18.34 10.88
N GLY A 64 16.77 -18.44 9.98
CA GLY A 64 16.63 -19.21 8.73
C GLY A 64 15.93 -18.49 7.59
N ARG A 65 15.53 -17.22 7.78
CA ARG A 65 15.04 -16.33 6.72
C ARG A 65 16.19 -15.51 6.17
N SER A 66 16.16 -15.21 4.86
CA SER A 66 17.16 -14.37 4.24
C SER A 66 17.07 -12.92 4.76
N LEU A 67 18.18 -12.20 4.74
CA LEU A 67 18.18 -10.78 5.06
C LEU A 67 17.28 -9.99 4.10
N GLN A 68 17.25 -10.39 2.82
CA GLN A 68 16.41 -9.74 1.82
C GLN A 68 14.92 -9.85 2.17
N GLU A 69 14.43 -11.02 2.59
CA GLU A 69 13.04 -11.19 3.02
C GLU A 69 12.71 -10.30 4.22
N GLN A 70 13.61 -10.25 5.20
CA GLN A 70 13.41 -9.42 6.39
C GLN A 70 13.41 -7.93 6.06
N MET A 71 14.33 -7.48 5.20
CA MET A 71 14.38 -6.09 4.74
C MET A 71 13.14 -5.72 3.93
N MET A 72 12.63 -6.61 3.07
CA MET A 72 11.39 -6.39 2.31
C MET A 72 10.20 -6.13 3.23
N ASN A 73 10.08 -6.87 4.33
CA ASN A 73 9.02 -6.66 5.33
C ASN A 73 9.18 -5.32 6.08
N LEU A 74 10.41 -4.96 6.48
CA LEU A 74 10.70 -3.68 7.15
C LEU A 74 10.46 -2.49 6.22
N ASP A 75 10.87 -2.57 4.96
CA ASP A 75 10.68 -1.53 3.96
C ASP A 75 9.18 -1.31 3.70
N LEU A 76 8.42 -2.39 3.54
CA LEU A 76 6.98 -2.30 3.32
C LEU A 76 6.25 -1.74 4.55
N LYS A 77 6.68 -2.12 5.78
CA LYS A 77 6.16 -1.52 7.01
C LYS A 77 6.34 -0.01 7.02
N ALA A 78 7.54 0.46 6.73
CA ALA A 78 7.84 1.89 6.69
C ALA A 78 6.99 2.63 5.63
N ALA A 79 6.79 2.02 4.46
CA ALA A 79 5.95 2.56 3.40
C ALA A 79 4.47 2.67 3.82
N TYR A 80 3.92 1.65 4.48
CA TYR A 80 2.54 1.68 4.99
C TYR A 80 2.36 2.72 6.09
N GLU A 81 3.27 2.80 7.07
CA GLU A 81 3.22 3.79 8.13
C GLU A 81 3.25 5.23 7.57
N HIS A 82 4.10 5.46 6.58
CA HIS A 82 4.16 6.75 5.89
C HIS A 82 2.89 7.04 5.10
N SER A 83 2.35 6.05 4.38
CA SER A 83 1.07 6.17 3.66
C SER A 83 -0.09 6.52 4.59
N MET A 84 -0.16 5.88 5.76
CA MET A 84 -1.18 6.18 6.77
C MET A 84 -1.05 7.62 7.32
N GLN A 85 0.18 8.13 7.48
CA GLN A 85 0.41 9.53 7.87
C GLN A 85 -0.07 10.51 6.80
N LEU A 86 0.19 10.21 5.52
CA LEU A 86 -0.29 11.01 4.39
C LEU A 86 -1.83 10.98 4.30
N ALA A 87 -2.43 9.81 4.49
CA ALA A 87 -3.89 9.66 4.52
C ALA A 87 -4.55 10.48 5.64
N ARG A 88 -3.99 10.44 6.86
CA ARG A 88 -4.48 11.26 8.00
C ARG A 88 -4.38 12.77 7.75
N LYS A 89 -3.44 13.20 6.93
CA LYS A 89 -3.28 14.61 6.51
C LYS A 89 -4.14 14.97 5.29
N HIS A 90 -4.91 14.02 4.77
CA HIS A 90 -5.66 14.16 3.52
C HIS A 90 -4.78 14.67 2.36
N ALA A 91 -3.51 14.23 2.32
CA ALA A 91 -2.58 14.65 1.29
C ALA A 91 -3.08 14.29 -0.11
N ASP A 92 -2.95 15.20 -1.07
CA ASP A 92 -3.25 14.92 -2.46
C ASP A 92 -2.22 13.97 -3.07
N PHE A 93 -2.66 13.10 -3.96
CA PHE A 93 -1.76 12.24 -4.72
C PHE A 93 -0.91 13.09 -5.67
N SER A 94 0.39 12.84 -5.68
CA SER A 94 1.33 13.43 -6.64
C SER A 94 2.32 12.38 -7.14
N VAL A 95 2.95 12.66 -8.27
CA VAL A 95 3.99 11.77 -8.83
C VAL A 95 5.14 11.64 -7.84
N GLU A 96 5.54 12.73 -7.19
CA GLU A 96 6.60 12.76 -6.20
C GLU A 96 6.26 11.91 -4.97
N MET A 97 5.01 11.98 -4.50
CA MET A 97 4.53 11.15 -3.39
C MET A 97 4.60 9.65 -3.75
N LEU A 98 4.12 9.27 -4.94
CA LEU A 98 4.16 7.87 -5.38
C LEU A 98 5.59 7.37 -5.58
N LYS A 99 6.50 8.21 -6.10
CA LYS A 99 7.93 7.89 -6.19
C LYS A 99 8.57 7.74 -4.80
N ALA A 100 8.24 8.61 -3.86
CA ALA A 100 8.72 8.51 -2.49
C ALA A 100 8.25 7.24 -1.79
N LEU A 101 6.98 6.85 -1.97
CA LEU A 101 6.46 5.59 -1.46
C LEU A 101 7.13 4.37 -2.11
N SER A 102 7.33 4.41 -3.43
CA SER A 102 8.08 3.37 -4.14
C SER A 102 9.53 3.25 -3.63
N ALA A 103 10.19 4.37 -3.36
CA ALA A 103 11.53 4.39 -2.76
C ALA A 103 11.56 3.73 -1.37
N LEU A 104 10.53 3.94 -0.54
CA LEU A 104 10.42 3.29 0.76
C LEU A 104 10.26 1.77 0.61
N VAL A 105 9.36 1.32 -0.28
CA VAL A 105 9.12 -0.11 -0.52
C VAL A 105 10.38 -0.83 -1.04
N MET A 106 11.18 -0.15 -1.85
CA MET A 106 12.35 -0.73 -2.52
C MET A 106 13.68 -0.34 -1.86
N LYS A 107 13.67 0.27 -0.69
CA LYS A 107 14.84 0.90 -0.06
C LYS A 107 16.06 -0.01 0.05
N ASN A 108 15.85 -1.24 0.52
CA ASN A 108 16.93 -2.22 0.74
C ASN A 108 16.91 -3.38 -0.27
N THR A 109 15.87 -3.46 -1.11
CA THR A 109 15.69 -4.57 -2.06
C THR A 109 15.76 -4.11 -3.52
N GLY A 110 15.61 -2.80 -3.77
CA GLY A 110 15.73 -2.21 -5.10
C GLY A 110 17.17 -2.19 -5.62
N SER A 111 17.30 -2.14 -6.93
CA SER A 111 18.58 -2.10 -7.63
C SER A 111 18.65 -0.96 -8.63
N GLN A 112 19.88 -0.58 -8.98
CA GLN A 112 20.16 0.31 -10.10
C GLN A 112 20.19 -0.48 -11.40
N TYR A 113 19.55 0.04 -12.43
CA TYR A 113 19.50 -0.55 -13.77
C TYR A 113 20.10 0.41 -14.80
N ASN A 114 20.94 -0.13 -15.68
CA ASN A 114 21.50 0.60 -16.82
C ASN A 114 20.80 0.15 -18.10
N THR A 115 20.27 1.10 -18.85
CA THR A 115 19.57 0.85 -20.11
C THR A 115 20.13 1.74 -21.23
N PRO A 116 19.84 1.46 -22.50
CA PRO A 116 20.21 2.35 -23.60
C PRO A 116 19.61 3.78 -23.48
N GLN A 117 18.54 3.92 -22.69
CA GLN A 117 17.85 5.20 -22.46
C GLN A 117 18.35 5.95 -21.22
N GLY A 118 19.28 5.37 -20.48
CA GLY A 118 19.83 5.93 -19.25
C GLY A 118 19.77 4.95 -18.08
N SER A 119 20.12 5.43 -16.90
CA SER A 119 20.08 4.66 -15.67
C SER A 119 18.89 5.07 -14.81
N PHE A 120 18.31 4.13 -14.08
CA PHE A 120 17.31 4.38 -13.05
C PHE A 120 17.57 3.49 -11.84
N ASP A 121 17.23 3.97 -10.67
CA ASP A 121 17.42 3.28 -9.39
C ASP A 121 16.08 3.03 -8.71
N ALA A 122 15.66 1.77 -8.65
CA ALA A 122 14.39 1.40 -8.02
C ALA A 122 14.37 1.73 -6.52
N SER A 123 15.51 1.66 -5.83
CA SER A 123 15.61 2.02 -4.40
C SER A 123 15.39 3.51 -4.13
N ARG A 124 15.45 4.34 -5.15
CA ARG A 124 15.20 5.79 -5.11
C ARG A 124 13.83 6.19 -5.64
N GLY A 125 13.01 5.20 -6.03
CA GLY A 125 11.70 5.43 -6.62
C GLY A 125 11.74 6.00 -8.04
N ASP A 126 12.83 5.80 -8.75
CA ASP A 126 12.91 6.23 -10.15
C ASP A 126 11.95 5.43 -11.02
N LEU A 127 11.34 6.12 -11.97
CA LEU A 127 10.49 5.47 -12.96
C LEU A 127 11.38 4.65 -13.92
N ARG A 128 10.92 3.43 -14.22
CA ARG A 128 11.66 2.52 -15.12
C ARG A 128 11.87 3.12 -16.52
N LEU A 129 13.01 2.79 -17.12
CA LEU A 129 13.40 3.18 -18.48
C LEU A 129 13.46 1.97 -19.42
N LEU A 130 12.71 0.90 -19.12
CA LEU A 130 12.65 -0.31 -19.94
C LEU A 130 11.23 -0.90 -19.94
N GLY A 131 10.93 -1.71 -20.97
CA GLY A 131 9.72 -2.51 -21.03
C GLY A 131 9.78 -3.65 -20.01
N VAL A 132 8.64 -3.99 -19.42
CA VAL A 132 8.48 -5.12 -18.50
C VAL A 132 7.23 -5.92 -18.84
N THR A 133 7.25 -7.21 -18.51
CA THR A 133 6.13 -8.14 -18.71
C THR A 133 5.75 -8.81 -17.39
N ALA A 134 4.51 -9.28 -17.31
CA ALA A 134 4.04 -10.09 -16.18
C ALA A 134 4.53 -11.53 -16.34
N GLY A 135 5.71 -11.83 -15.81
CA GLY A 135 6.32 -13.16 -15.92
C GLY A 135 6.77 -13.54 -17.33
N THR A 136 7.21 -14.78 -17.49
CA THR A 136 7.70 -15.31 -18.78
C THR A 136 6.50 -15.57 -19.72
N GLY A 137 6.46 -14.84 -20.84
CA GLY A 137 5.38 -14.95 -21.83
C GLY A 137 4.07 -14.26 -21.42
N GLY A 138 4.07 -13.49 -20.31
CA GLY A 138 2.92 -12.73 -19.86
C GLY A 138 2.64 -11.46 -20.65
N GLN A 139 1.56 -10.78 -20.29
CA GLN A 139 1.16 -9.53 -20.91
C GLN A 139 2.19 -8.44 -20.64
N SER A 140 2.55 -7.66 -21.68
CA SER A 140 3.43 -6.50 -21.54
C SER A 140 2.72 -5.38 -20.81
N TYR A 141 3.40 -4.79 -19.83
CA TYR A 141 2.94 -3.57 -19.20
C TYR A 141 3.07 -2.37 -20.14
N MET A 142 2.41 -1.27 -19.77
CA MET A 142 2.48 -0.02 -20.51
C MET A 142 3.91 0.35 -20.87
N ASN A 143 4.11 0.89 -22.06
CA ASN A 143 5.41 1.41 -22.49
C ASN A 143 5.92 2.45 -21.48
N PHE A 144 7.16 2.29 -21.02
CA PHE A 144 7.77 3.14 -20.01
C PHE A 144 7.77 4.64 -20.36
N GLN A 145 7.87 4.98 -21.65
CA GLN A 145 7.81 6.39 -22.12
C GLN A 145 6.46 7.07 -21.82
N LYS A 146 5.38 6.28 -21.70
CA LYS A 146 4.04 6.78 -21.37
C LYS A 146 3.80 6.87 -19.86
N VAL A 147 4.60 6.18 -19.04
CA VAL A 147 4.40 6.08 -17.61
C VAL A 147 4.37 7.44 -16.91
N PRO A 148 5.30 8.40 -17.16
CA PRO A 148 5.26 9.68 -16.45
C PRO A 148 3.95 10.46 -16.67
N ALA A 149 3.50 10.55 -17.92
CA ALA A 149 2.26 11.26 -18.25
C ALA A 149 1.03 10.56 -17.68
N LYS A 150 0.99 9.23 -17.74
CA LYS A 150 -0.14 8.46 -17.21
C LYS A 150 -0.17 8.43 -15.67
N LEU A 151 0.97 8.51 -15.03
CA LEU A 151 1.04 8.63 -13.58
C LEU A 151 0.54 9.99 -13.10
N ALA A 152 0.87 11.06 -13.81
CA ALA A 152 0.33 12.39 -13.52
C ALA A 152 -1.19 12.46 -13.72
N GLU A 153 -1.70 11.92 -14.83
CA GLU A 153 -3.13 11.80 -15.11
C GLU A 153 -3.86 10.99 -14.02
N PHE A 154 -3.29 9.86 -13.60
CA PHE A 154 -3.81 9.05 -12.50
C PHE A 154 -3.93 9.85 -11.20
N CYS A 155 -2.87 10.57 -10.81
CA CYS A 155 -2.90 11.40 -9.60
C CYS A 155 -4.00 12.47 -9.67
N GLN A 156 -4.12 13.14 -10.83
CA GLN A 156 -5.14 14.17 -11.03
C GLN A 156 -6.56 13.57 -10.89
N LEU A 157 -6.87 12.53 -11.65
CA LEU A 157 -8.19 11.89 -11.64
C LEU A 157 -8.54 11.33 -10.25
N THR A 158 -7.58 10.73 -9.56
CA THR A 158 -7.78 10.22 -8.20
C THR A 158 -8.11 11.35 -7.22
N ASN A 159 -7.41 12.48 -7.30
CA ASN A 159 -7.68 13.63 -6.45
C ASN A 159 -9.04 14.26 -6.74
N GLU A 160 -9.41 14.39 -8.01
CA GLU A 160 -10.72 14.90 -8.42
C GLU A 160 -11.85 13.99 -7.89
N ARG A 161 -11.72 12.67 -8.07
CA ARG A 161 -12.68 11.70 -7.59
C ARG A 161 -12.79 11.74 -6.05
N ARG A 162 -11.66 11.80 -5.34
CA ARG A 162 -11.65 11.89 -3.89
C ARG A 162 -12.37 13.15 -3.37
N ARG A 163 -12.20 14.30 -4.02
CA ARG A 163 -12.91 15.53 -3.65
C ARG A 163 -14.42 15.37 -3.85
N GLN A 164 -14.84 14.79 -4.96
CA GLN A 164 -16.25 14.51 -5.20
C GLN A 164 -16.86 13.61 -4.12
N LEU A 165 -16.10 12.59 -3.66
CA LEU A 165 -16.51 11.72 -2.57
C LEU A 165 -16.66 12.45 -1.23
N MET A 166 -15.76 13.40 -0.94
CA MET A 166 -15.81 14.18 0.29
C MET A 166 -16.94 15.23 0.29
N ASP A 167 -17.41 15.63 -0.89
CA ASP A 167 -18.52 16.58 -1.05
C ASP A 167 -19.90 15.91 -0.97
N THR A 168 -19.95 14.57 -0.86
CA THR A 168 -21.22 13.85 -0.76
C THR A 168 -21.56 13.58 0.69
N ASP A 169 -22.77 13.96 1.13
CA ASP A 169 -23.27 13.72 2.50
C ASP A 169 -23.69 12.26 2.72
N ASP A 170 -23.72 11.44 1.68
CA ASP A 170 -24.09 10.02 1.75
C ASP A 170 -22.87 9.15 2.02
N LEU A 171 -22.66 8.77 3.27
CA LEU A 171 -21.60 7.86 3.73
C LEU A 171 -21.56 6.53 2.96
N MET A 172 -22.72 6.02 2.51
CA MET A 172 -22.78 4.77 1.75
C MET A 172 -22.30 4.99 0.31
N GLU A 173 -22.61 6.12 -0.29
CA GLU A 173 -22.09 6.48 -1.61
C GLU A 173 -20.58 6.70 -1.55
N GLN A 174 -20.06 7.37 -0.52
CA GLN A 174 -18.63 7.50 -0.25
C GLN A 174 -17.96 6.12 -0.13
N TYR A 175 -18.60 5.19 0.57
CA TYR A 175 -18.08 3.84 0.77
C TYR A 175 -18.06 3.04 -0.54
N LEU A 176 -19.15 3.05 -1.30
CA LEU A 176 -19.27 2.34 -2.58
C LEU A 176 -18.28 2.89 -3.63
N LEU A 177 -18.14 4.21 -3.72
CA LEU A 177 -17.24 4.86 -4.66
C LEU A 177 -15.76 4.69 -4.30
N SER A 178 -15.43 4.32 -3.06
CA SER A 178 -14.05 4.03 -2.66
C SER A 178 -13.52 2.68 -3.17
N PHE A 179 -14.41 1.79 -3.66
CA PHE A 179 -14.07 0.46 -4.17
C PHE A 179 -14.02 0.36 -5.71
N ASP A 180 -14.46 1.37 -6.45
CA ASP A 180 -14.37 1.44 -7.91
C ASP A 180 -13.04 2.07 -8.37
#